data_488c5f07627ba7c001e14c2b2c066018
#
_entry.id   488c5f07627ba7c001e14c2b2c066018
#
_cell.length_a   1.000
_cell.length_b   1.000
_cell.length_c   1.000
_cell.angle_alpha   90.00
_cell.angle_beta   90.00
_cell.angle_gamma   90.00
#
_symmetry.space_group_name_H-M   'P 1'
#
loop_
_entity.id
_entity.type
_entity.pdbx_description
1 polymer ?
#
loop_
_entity_poly.entity_id
_entity_poly.type
_entity_poly.pdbx_seq_one_letter_code
_entity_poly.pdbx_strand_id
1 'polypeptide(L)'
;MDLTTRSATASDVATIYNFLCELEEETFDFELFQHIFTRNLQNPDCHYFLAFDGSLCVGYASVHAQWLLHHCGKVGEIQEMFVIADYRSKGVGSLLIEQLKAVSERENFKILEVTANKKRLDTHRFYERQGLERTHFKFVKKLK
;
A
#
# COMPACT_ATOMS: atom_id res chain seq x y z
N MET A 1 -1.80 8.60 21.57
CA MET A 1 -1.40 8.74 20.16
C MET A 1 -2.40 9.64 19.44
N ASP A 2 -1.90 10.46 18.55
CA ASP A 2 -2.73 11.31 17.71
C ASP A 2 -2.55 10.87 16.25
N LEU A 3 -3.25 9.81 15.87
CA LEU A 3 -3.12 9.19 14.56
C LEU A 3 -3.98 9.90 13.52
N THR A 4 -3.33 10.32 12.43
CA THR A 4 -3.97 10.95 11.27
C THR A 4 -3.45 10.34 9.99
N THR A 5 -4.18 10.53 8.89
CA THR A 5 -3.74 10.12 7.56
C THR A 5 -3.89 11.26 6.57
N ARG A 6 -3.09 11.22 5.52
CA ARG A 6 -3.26 12.11 4.36
C ARG A 6 -2.69 11.45 3.11
N SER A 7 -3.06 11.99 1.97
CA SER A 7 -2.44 11.61 0.70
C SER A 7 -0.99 12.06 0.66
N ALA A 8 -0.14 11.26 0.02
CA ALA A 8 1.26 11.60 -0.17
C ALA A 8 1.42 12.69 -1.24
N THR A 9 2.50 13.45 -1.11
CA THR A 9 2.90 14.47 -2.09
C THR A 9 4.33 14.18 -2.56
N ALA A 10 4.81 14.91 -3.56
CA ALA A 10 6.15 14.73 -4.07
C ALA A 10 7.24 14.88 -3.00
N SER A 11 7.00 15.72 -1.99
CA SER A 11 7.95 15.94 -0.90
C SER A 11 8.09 14.74 0.04
N ASP A 12 7.21 13.75 -0.05
CA ASP A 12 7.26 12.55 0.80
C ASP A 12 8.14 11.43 0.22
N VAL A 13 8.78 11.64 -0.92
CA VAL A 13 9.52 10.59 -1.63
C VAL A 13 10.60 9.94 -0.77
N ALA A 14 11.36 10.71 -0.01
CA ALA A 14 12.44 10.16 0.81
C ALA A 14 11.89 9.25 1.93
N THR A 15 10.80 9.65 2.58
CA THR A 15 10.15 8.85 3.62
C THR A 15 9.64 7.53 3.05
N ILE A 16 8.94 7.58 1.93
CA ILE A 16 8.40 6.38 1.28
C ILE A 16 9.52 5.48 0.79
N TYR A 17 10.58 6.06 0.21
CA TYR A 17 11.76 5.32 -0.22
C TYR A 17 12.35 4.51 0.94
N ASN A 18 12.56 5.16 2.08
CA ASN A 18 13.15 4.49 3.25
C ASN A 18 12.24 3.38 3.77
N PHE A 19 10.92 3.60 3.80
CA PHE A 19 9.96 2.57 4.20
C PHE A 19 10.01 1.35 3.28
N LEU A 20 10.06 1.56 1.97
CA LEU A 20 10.06 0.45 1.01
C LEU A 20 11.39 -0.28 0.96
N CYS A 21 12.51 0.41 1.14
CA CYS A 21 13.80 -0.25 1.30
C CYS A 21 13.80 -1.18 2.51
N GLU A 22 13.23 -0.75 3.63
CA GLU A 22 13.11 -1.59 4.81
C GLU A 22 12.15 -2.76 4.59
N LEU A 23 10.97 -2.49 4.01
CA LEU A 23 9.95 -3.51 3.75
C LEU A 23 10.48 -4.64 2.87
N GLU A 24 11.18 -4.28 1.80
CA GLU A 24 11.67 -5.24 0.81
C GLU A 24 13.09 -5.75 1.12
N GLU A 25 13.72 -5.21 2.16
CA GLU A 25 15.11 -5.55 2.53
C GLU A 25 16.06 -5.36 1.35
N GLU A 26 15.91 -4.23 0.64
CA GLU A 26 16.64 -3.92 -0.58
C GLU A 26 16.91 -2.42 -0.64
N THR A 27 18.01 -2.03 -1.29
CA THR A 27 18.31 -0.62 -1.54
C THR A 27 18.02 -0.32 -3.01
N PHE A 28 16.96 0.42 -3.27
CA PHE A 28 16.59 0.79 -4.64
C PHE A 28 17.41 1.97 -5.13
N ASP A 29 17.56 2.09 -6.46
CA ASP A 29 18.10 3.30 -7.07
C ASP A 29 17.17 4.48 -6.79
N PHE A 30 17.64 5.46 -6.03
CA PHE A 30 16.80 6.57 -5.60
C PHE A 30 16.29 7.42 -6.76
N GLU A 31 17.14 7.70 -7.77
CA GLU A 31 16.72 8.52 -8.90
C GLU A 31 15.58 7.84 -9.69
N LEU A 32 15.71 6.55 -9.94
CA LEU A 32 14.68 5.78 -10.61
C LEU A 32 13.42 5.69 -9.76
N PHE A 33 13.56 5.44 -8.47
CA PHE A 33 12.44 5.40 -7.54
C PHE A 33 11.66 6.73 -7.56
N GLN A 34 12.37 7.85 -7.47
CA GLN A 34 11.77 9.17 -7.49
C GLN A 34 11.05 9.44 -8.81
N HIS A 35 11.65 9.04 -9.92
CA HIS A 35 11.03 9.19 -11.24
C HIS A 35 9.71 8.42 -11.33
N ILE A 36 9.70 7.18 -10.88
CA ILE A 36 8.50 6.33 -10.88
C ILE A 36 7.43 6.94 -9.97
N PHE A 37 7.81 7.34 -8.75
CA PHE A 37 6.87 7.92 -7.81
C PHE A 37 6.23 9.21 -8.34
N THR A 38 7.03 10.10 -8.89
CA THR A 38 6.57 11.36 -9.47
C THR A 38 5.58 11.11 -10.60
N ARG A 39 5.89 10.15 -11.47
CA ARG A 39 5.00 9.74 -12.57
C ARG A 39 3.68 9.19 -12.03
N ASN A 40 3.75 8.30 -11.04
CA ASN A 40 2.56 7.68 -10.47
C ASN A 40 1.68 8.66 -9.71
N LEU A 41 2.25 9.70 -9.10
CA LEU A 41 1.46 10.74 -8.44
C LEU A 41 0.51 11.47 -9.39
N GLN A 42 0.83 11.49 -10.68
CA GLN A 42 0.00 12.12 -11.71
C GLN A 42 -1.02 11.17 -12.31
N ASN A 43 -0.94 9.89 -11.97
CA ASN A 43 -1.85 8.86 -12.45
C ASN A 43 -3.07 8.79 -11.51
N PRO A 44 -4.30 9.06 -11.99
CA PRO A 44 -5.48 9.03 -11.14
C PRO A 44 -5.83 7.64 -10.60
N ASP A 45 -5.22 6.59 -11.13
CA ASP A 45 -5.43 5.21 -10.67
C ASP A 45 -4.40 4.75 -9.64
N CYS A 46 -3.45 5.62 -9.27
CA CYS A 46 -2.45 5.34 -8.24
C CYS A 46 -2.73 6.22 -7.00
N HIS A 47 -2.90 5.60 -5.85
CA HIS A 47 -3.19 6.31 -4.60
C HIS A 47 -2.17 5.93 -3.53
N TYR A 48 -1.59 6.94 -2.89
CA TYR A 48 -0.55 6.80 -1.88
C TYR A 48 -0.96 7.54 -0.62
N PHE A 49 -0.94 6.85 0.52
CA PHE A 49 -1.35 7.43 1.81
C PHE A 49 -0.26 7.26 2.85
N LEU A 50 -0.13 8.26 3.71
CA LEU A 50 0.75 8.25 4.86
C LEU A 50 -0.07 8.37 6.14
N ALA A 51 0.40 7.69 7.19
CA ALA A 51 -0.16 7.80 8.53
C ALA A 51 0.85 8.47 9.45
N PHE A 52 0.35 9.32 10.34
CA PHE A 52 1.17 10.11 11.27
C PHE A 52 0.68 9.94 12.70
N ASP A 53 1.62 9.99 13.64
CA ASP A 53 1.34 10.26 15.04
C ASP A 53 1.89 11.67 15.31
N GLY A 54 1.00 12.67 15.41
CA GLY A 54 1.43 14.05 15.38
C GLY A 54 2.19 14.38 14.10
N SER A 55 3.46 14.76 14.23
CA SER A 55 4.33 15.06 13.07
C SER A 55 5.19 13.88 12.61
N LEU A 56 5.18 12.77 13.35
CA LEU A 56 5.99 11.59 13.01
C LEU A 56 5.24 10.72 12.01
N CYS A 57 5.84 10.46 10.86
CA CYS A 57 5.28 9.53 9.88
C CYS A 57 5.52 8.09 10.35
N VAL A 58 4.44 7.35 10.57
CA VAL A 58 4.49 6.01 11.17
C VAL A 58 4.03 4.90 10.25
N GLY A 59 3.45 5.24 9.10
CA GLY A 59 2.96 4.21 8.17
C GLY A 59 2.69 4.73 6.77
N TYR A 60 2.52 3.78 5.86
CA TYR A 60 2.33 4.03 4.44
C TYR A 60 1.52 2.91 3.80
N ALA A 61 0.67 3.26 2.86
CA ALA A 61 -0.05 2.27 2.05
C ALA A 61 -0.30 2.82 0.66
N SER A 62 -0.34 1.92 -0.32
CA SER A 62 -0.65 2.29 -1.70
C SER A 62 -1.63 1.32 -2.33
N VAL A 63 -2.43 1.83 -3.26
CA VAL A 63 -3.33 1.03 -4.10
C VAL A 63 -3.25 1.53 -5.54
N HIS A 64 -3.15 0.59 -6.48
CA HIS A 64 -3.23 0.86 -7.91
C HIS A 64 -4.48 0.19 -8.46
N ALA A 65 -5.17 0.86 -9.37
CA ALA A 65 -6.43 0.36 -9.93
C ALA A 65 -6.31 0.10 -11.42
N GLN A 66 -7.03 -0.91 -11.89
CA GLN A 66 -7.06 -1.31 -13.30
C GLN A 66 -8.48 -1.74 -13.69
N TRP A 67 -8.84 -1.49 -14.94
CA TRP A 67 -10.01 -2.07 -15.56
C TRP A 67 -9.66 -3.45 -16.09
N LEU A 68 -10.24 -4.50 -15.51
CA LEU A 68 -9.89 -5.87 -15.86
C LEU A 68 -11.08 -6.59 -16.53
N LEU A 69 -10.82 -7.16 -17.70
CA LEU A 69 -11.86 -7.80 -18.51
C LEU A 69 -12.51 -8.97 -17.77
N HIS A 70 -11.72 -9.81 -17.11
CA HIS A 70 -12.23 -11.00 -16.43
C HIS A 70 -13.02 -10.68 -15.15
N HIS A 71 -12.99 -9.43 -14.69
CA HIS A 71 -13.83 -8.95 -13.60
C HIS A 71 -14.95 -8.04 -14.10
N CYS A 72 -14.90 -7.64 -15.36
CA CYS A 72 -15.83 -6.67 -15.96
C CYS A 72 -16.01 -5.44 -15.07
N GLY A 73 -14.90 -4.90 -14.57
CA GLY A 73 -14.92 -3.79 -13.64
C GLY A 73 -13.54 -3.32 -13.23
N LYS A 74 -13.54 -2.31 -12.40
CA LYS A 74 -12.30 -1.72 -11.88
C LYS A 74 -11.89 -2.46 -10.62
N VAL A 75 -10.63 -2.89 -10.57
CA VAL A 75 -10.06 -3.64 -9.45
C VAL A 75 -8.90 -2.85 -8.87
N GLY A 76 -8.95 -2.61 -7.54
CA GLY A 76 -7.84 -2.01 -6.82
C GLY A 76 -6.97 -3.10 -6.22
N GLU A 77 -5.64 -2.96 -6.38
CA GLU A 77 -4.68 -3.85 -5.73
C GLU A 77 -3.80 -3.04 -4.79
N ILE A 78 -3.76 -3.44 -3.52
CA ILE A 78 -2.84 -2.88 -2.54
C ILE A 78 -1.44 -3.31 -2.94
N GLN A 79 -0.57 -2.34 -3.24
CA GLN A 79 0.78 -2.62 -3.70
C GLN A 79 1.75 -2.79 -2.55
N GLU A 80 1.73 -1.86 -1.60
CA GLU A 80 2.59 -1.90 -0.43
C GLU A 80 1.83 -1.42 0.79
N MET A 81 2.20 -1.96 1.95
CA MET A 81 1.75 -1.47 3.24
C MET A 81 2.89 -1.63 4.25
N PHE A 82 3.20 -0.56 4.97
CA PHE A 82 4.30 -0.55 5.91
C PHE A 82 3.92 0.26 7.15
N VAL A 83 4.27 -0.27 8.32
CA VAL A 83 4.14 0.43 9.60
C VAL A 83 5.49 0.28 10.31
N ILE A 84 6.02 1.38 10.84
CA ILE A 84 7.30 1.32 11.55
C ILE A 84 7.18 0.42 12.79
N ALA A 85 8.30 -0.23 13.17
CA ALA A 85 8.30 -1.29 14.16
C ALA A 85 7.60 -0.90 15.48
N ASP A 86 7.89 0.29 16.00
CA ASP A 86 7.36 0.75 17.28
C ASP A 86 5.84 1.01 17.26
N TYR A 87 5.26 1.08 16.09
CA TYR A 87 3.83 1.38 15.92
C TYR A 87 3.02 0.18 15.42
N ARG A 88 3.64 -0.98 15.29
CA ARG A 88 2.92 -2.20 14.91
C ARG A 88 1.96 -2.63 16.02
N SER A 89 0.84 -3.21 15.63
CA SER A 89 -0.24 -3.66 16.55
C SER A 89 -0.87 -2.52 17.36
N LYS A 90 -0.81 -1.29 16.84
CA LYS A 90 -1.40 -0.09 17.48
C LYS A 90 -2.49 0.56 16.64
N GLY A 91 -3.00 -0.15 15.63
CA GLY A 91 -4.12 0.32 14.81
C GLY A 91 -3.74 1.15 13.59
N VAL A 92 -2.46 1.38 13.32
CA VAL A 92 -2.00 2.16 12.16
C VAL A 92 -2.39 1.48 10.85
N GLY A 93 -2.16 0.17 10.76
CA GLY A 93 -2.51 -0.60 9.57
C GLY A 93 -4.01 -0.56 9.28
N SER A 94 -4.85 -0.69 10.31
CA SER A 94 -6.30 -0.61 10.16
C SER A 94 -6.74 0.76 9.68
N LEU A 95 -6.11 1.83 10.17
CA LEU A 95 -6.40 3.19 9.74
C LEU A 95 -6.05 3.40 8.26
N LEU A 96 -4.92 2.84 7.82
CA LEU A 96 -4.53 2.88 6.40
C LEU A 96 -5.52 2.09 5.53
N ILE A 97 -5.95 0.92 5.97
CA ILE A 97 -6.96 0.12 5.25
C ILE A 97 -8.27 0.91 5.10
N GLU A 98 -8.68 1.64 6.12
CA GLU A 98 -9.87 2.49 6.02
C GLU A 98 -9.75 3.52 4.89
N GLN A 99 -8.57 4.11 4.72
CA GLN A 99 -8.32 5.04 3.60
C GLN A 99 -8.43 4.33 2.25
N LEU A 100 -7.89 3.13 2.15
CA LEU A 100 -7.97 2.34 0.91
C LEU A 100 -9.40 1.93 0.60
N LYS A 101 -10.19 1.58 1.62
CA LYS A 101 -11.62 1.30 1.46
C LYS A 101 -12.39 2.53 0.99
N ALA A 102 -12.09 3.70 1.56
CA ALA A 102 -12.72 4.96 1.15
C ALA A 102 -12.45 5.28 -0.33
N VAL A 103 -11.22 5.10 -0.79
CA VAL A 103 -10.89 5.24 -2.21
C VAL A 103 -11.66 4.23 -3.04
N SER A 104 -11.73 2.98 -2.59
CA SER A 104 -12.44 1.91 -3.30
C SER A 104 -13.91 2.25 -3.51
N GLU A 105 -14.56 2.80 -2.50
CA GLU A 105 -15.96 3.24 -2.60
C GLU A 105 -16.10 4.45 -3.52
N ARG A 106 -15.25 5.47 -3.34
CA ARG A 106 -15.31 6.70 -4.14
C ARG A 106 -15.06 6.43 -5.62
N GLU A 107 -14.11 5.54 -5.93
CA GLU A 107 -13.73 5.20 -7.31
C GLU A 107 -14.51 4.01 -7.85
N ASN A 108 -15.45 3.49 -7.08
CA ASN A 108 -16.33 2.37 -7.45
C ASN A 108 -15.55 1.11 -7.86
N PHE A 109 -14.56 0.71 -7.06
CA PHE A 109 -13.87 -0.56 -7.28
C PHE A 109 -14.83 -1.72 -7.04
N LYS A 110 -14.81 -2.69 -7.93
CA LYS A 110 -15.57 -3.92 -7.76
C LYS A 110 -14.91 -4.86 -6.74
N ILE A 111 -13.58 -4.84 -6.70
CA ILE A 111 -12.77 -5.70 -5.84
C ILE A 111 -11.60 -4.88 -5.30
N LEU A 112 -11.25 -5.12 -4.05
CA LEU A 112 -9.98 -4.70 -3.46
C LEU A 112 -9.21 -5.95 -3.11
N GLU A 113 -8.01 -6.08 -3.66
CA GLU A 113 -7.18 -7.28 -3.46
C GLU A 113 -5.76 -6.91 -3.03
N VAL A 114 -5.04 -7.89 -2.49
CA VAL A 114 -3.64 -7.73 -2.09
C VAL A 114 -2.92 -9.06 -2.30
N THR A 115 -1.64 -8.96 -2.68
CA THR A 115 -0.74 -10.10 -2.71
C THR A 115 0.21 -9.99 -1.53
N ALA A 116 0.34 -11.05 -0.74
CA ALA A 116 1.28 -11.13 0.36
C ALA A 116 2.12 -12.40 0.24
N ASN A 117 3.43 -12.29 0.51
CA ASN A 117 4.32 -13.44 0.45
C ASN A 117 3.81 -14.51 1.44
N LYS A 118 3.78 -15.77 0.99
CA LYS A 118 3.25 -16.88 1.78
C LYS A 118 3.98 -17.12 3.10
N LYS A 119 5.20 -16.61 3.26
CA LYS A 119 6.00 -16.72 4.48
C LYS A 119 5.63 -15.68 5.53
N ARG A 120 4.89 -14.64 5.17
CA ARG A 120 4.54 -13.53 6.06
C ARG A 120 3.21 -13.79 6.74
N LEU A 121 3.20 -14.75 7.69
CA LEU A 121 1.97 -15.23 8.32
C LEU A 121 1.23 -14.15 9.12
N ASP A 122 1.95 -13.25 9.80
CA ASP A 122 1.31 -12.16 10.54
C ASP A 122 0.60 -11.19 9.61
N THR A 123 1.17 -10.94 8.43
CA THR A 123 0.55 -10.13 7.38
C THR A 123 -0.73 -10.80 6.87
N HIS A 124 -0.71 -12.12 6.66
CA HIS A 124 -1.91 -12.87 6.26
C HIS A 124 -3.03 -12.72 7.30
N ARG A 125 -2.72 -12.88 8.59
CA ARG A 125 -3.70 -12.73 9.67
C ARG A 125 -4.26 -11.31 9.70
N PHE A 126 -3.40 -10.30 9.48
CA PHE A 126 -3.85 -8.91 9.43
C PHE A 126 -4.90 -8.71 8.34
N TYR A 127 -4.61 -9.15 7.10
CA TYR A 127 -5.55 -8.98 5.99
C TYR A 127 -6.84 -9.77 6.20
N GLU A 128 -6.76 -10.97 6.75
CA GLU A 128 -7.94 -11.77 7.06
C GLU A 128 -8.82 -11.07 8.11
N ARG A 129 -8.22 -10.44 9.14
CA ARG A 129 -8.97 -9.63 10.11
C ARG A 129 -9.64 -8.41 9.47
N GLN A 130 -9.09 -7.90 8.39
CA GLN A 130 -9.68 -6.78 7.63
C GLN A 130 -10.76 -7.23 6.65
N GLY A 131 -11.08 -8.52 6.63
CA GLY A 131 -12.15 -9.05 5.78
C GLY A 131 -11.71 -9.52 4.41
N LEU A 132 -10.40 -9.59 4.14
CA LEU A 132 -9.91 -10.14 2.88
C LEU A 132 -9.79 -11.66 2.98
N GLU A 133 -10.16 -12.35 1.91
CA GLU A 133 -10.11 -13.81 1.83
C GLU A 133 -8.88 -14.25 1.04
N ARG A 134 -8.26 -15.35 1.46
CA ARG A 134 -7.14 -15.95 0.75
C ARG A 134 -7.68 -16.85 -0.36
N THR A 135 -7.53 -16.43 -1.62
CA THR A 135 -8.18 -17.11 -2.75
C THR A 135 -7.24 -17.60 -3.84
N HIS A 136 -6.05 -17.00 -4.00
CA HIS A 136 -5.19 -17.23 -5.16
C HIS A 136 -3.75 -17.49 -4.77
N PHE A 137 -3.01 -18.16 -5.67
CA PHE A 137 -1.55 -18.27 -5.61
C PHE A 137 -0.94 -17.40 -6.69
N LYS A 138 0.18 -16.75 -6.39
CA LYS A 138 0.91 -15.93 -7.35
C LYS A 138 2.16 -16.67 -7.81
N PHE A 139 2.35 -16.77 -9.12
CA PHE A 139 3.54 -17.36 -9.74
C PHE A 139 4.38 -16.24 -10.33
N VAL A 140 5.66 -16.18 -10.00
CA VAL A 140 6.55 -15.09 -10.40
C VAL A 140 7.80 -15.66 -11.07
N LYS A 141 8.17 -15.09 -12.21
CA LYS A 141 9.45 -15.36 -12.87
C LYS A 141 10.21 -14.04 -12.98
N LYS A 142 11.34 -13.93 -12.31
CA LYS A 142 12.20 -12.75 -12.45
C LYS A 142 12.85 -12.74 -13.82
N LEU A 143 12.78 -11.62 -14.51
CA LEU A 143 13.37 -11.45 -15.83
C LEU A 143 14.67 -10.62 -15.78
N LYS A 144 14.88 -9.91 -14.68
CA LYS A 144 16.08 -9.13 -14.42
C LYS A 144 16.48 -9.23 -12.97
#